data_3b1e09a1444909f252eae01498ee367a
#
_entry.id   3b1e09a1444909f252eae01498ee367a
#
_cell.length_a   1.000
_cell.length_b   1.000
_cell.length_c   1.000
_cell.angle_alpha   90.00
_cell.angle_beta   90.00
_cell.angle_gamma   90.00
#
_symmetry.space_group_name_H-M   'P 1'
#
loop_
_entity.id
_entity.type
_entity.pdbx_description
1 polymer ?
#
loop_
_entity_poly.entity_id
_entity_poly.type
_entity_poly.pdbx_seq_one_letter_code
_entity_poly.pdbx_strand_id
1 'polypeptide(L)'
;MGVSAARCGSLTWRPTILGRVTQTDHRLIRVGIVEDQPLFRSMLELTLAGVPGMQVVAAVGTVAAANREFRPGAVDVALLDIDLPDGNGIALGVTLRRAQPRLGILLLSAHDAMDLLLDLPPDVASGWSYLSKTSSTSTDELVHAVRATAAGHTTLDPALLDRLEPRAGSSVARLTDRQYRVLRLLARGLSNAGIGEELGIAEKSVQNHINTIYAALGIDAGPARNPRVTAALRLLEEIGPAS
;
A
#
# COMPACT_ATOMS: atom_id res chain seq x y z
N MET A 1 80.39 0.09 -27.33
CA MET A 1 79.62 0.86 -26.34
C MET A 1 78.11 0.70 -26.66
N GLY A 2 77.49 -0.29 -26.04
CA GLY A 2 76.03 -0.59 -26.29
C GLY A 2 75.21 -0.05 -25.19
N VAL A 3 74.17 0.70 -25.56
CA VAL A 3 73.16 1.21 -24.63
C VAL A 3 71.92 0.34 -24.79
N SER A 4 71.61 -0.39 -23.70
CA SER A 4 70.47 -1.26 -23.59
C SER A 4 69.18 -0.41 -23.43
N ALA A 5 68.20 -0.60 -24.29
CA ALA A 5 66.88 0.02 -24.20
C ALA A 5 66.00 -0.84 -23.30
N ALA A 6 65.61 -0.29 -22.15
CA ALA A 6 64.67 -0.88 -21.23
C ALA A 6 63.24 -0.81 -21.84
N ARG A 7 62.55 -1.98 -21.94
CA ARG A 7 61.15 -2.09 -22.35
C ARG A 7 60.23 -1.62 -21.24
N CYS A 8 59.48 -0.56 -21.50
CA CYS A 8 58.39 -0.11 -20.67
C CYS A 8 57.20 -1.06 -20.81
N GLY A 9 56.89 -1.81 -19.75
CA GLY A 9 55.71 -2.70 -19.68
C GLY A 9 54.43 -1.88 -19.54
N SER A 10 53.57 -1.96 -20.54
CA SER A 10 52.22 -1.37 -20.47
C SER A 10 51.34 -2.15 -19.49
N LEU A 11 51.08 -1.58 -18.32
CA LEU A 11 50.03 -2.05 -17.45
C LEU A 11 48.67 -1.75 -18.14
N THR A 12 48.07 -2.77 -18.72
CA THR A 12 46.65 -2.71 -19.13
C THR A 12 45.78 -2.78 -17.88
N TRP A 13 45.25 -1.66 -17.49
CA TRP A 13 44.18 -1.57 -16.46
C TRP A 13 42.94 -2.26 -17.02
N ARG A 14 42.56 -3.40 -16.45
CA ARG A 14 41.26 -4.06 -16.70
C ARG A 14 40.24 -3.45 -15.72
N PRO A 15 39.14 -2.82 -16.20
CA PRO A 15 38.08 -2.42 -15.30
C PRO A 15 37.44 -3.69 -14.72
N THR A 16 37.59 -3.85 -13.42
CA THR A 16 36.83 -4.84 -12.62
C THR A 16 35.35 -4.63 -12.88
N ILE A 17 34.68 -5.68 -13.30
CA ILE A 17 33.24 -5.76 -13.58
C ILE A 17 32.52 -5.27 -12.33
N LEU A 18 32.04 -4.02 -12.34
CA LEU A 18 31.03 -3.54 -11.42
C LEU A 18 29.86 -4.48 -11.55
N GLY A 19 29.55 -5.17 -10.45
CA GLY A 19 28.43 -6.08 -10.37
C GLY A 19 27.19 -5.44 -10.99
N ARG A 20 26.52 -6.18 -11.86
CA ARG A 20 25.19 -5.82 -12.34
C ARG A 20 24.33 -5.49 -11.11
N VAL A 21 24.13 -4.21 -10.87
CA VAL A 21 22.97 -3.77 -10.09
C VAL A 21 21.79 -4.34 -10.86
N THR A 22 21.16 -5.35 -10.29
CA THR A 22 19.90 -5.84 -10.79
C THR A 22 18.96 -4.64 -10.76
N GLN A 23 18.73 -4.05 -11.91
CA GLN A 23 17.67 -3.08 -12.14
C GLN A 23 16.39 -3.84 -11.83
N THR A 24 15.90 -3.71 -10.59
CA THR A 24 14.55 -4.09 -10.25
C THR A 24 13.69 -3.24 -11.18
N ASP A 25 12.98 -3.89 -12.07
CA ASP A 25 12.09 -3.27 -13.06
C ASP A 25 10.97 -2.57 -12.26
N HIS A 26 11.25 -1.36 -11.78
CA HIS A 26 10.30 -0.54 -11.05
C HIS A 26 9.31 0.00 -12.08
N ARG A 27 8.30 -0.84 -12.39
CA ARG A 27 7.16 -0.39 -13.18
C ARG A 27 6.68 0.93 -12.59
N LEU A 28 6.62 1.96 -13.41
CA LEU A 28 6.15 3.29 -13.04
C LEU A 28 4.71 3.19 -12.52
N ILE A 29 4.47 3.62 -11.30
CA ILE A 29 3.12 3.66 -10.70
C ILE A 29 2.47 4.98 -11.10
N ARG A 30 1.38 4.88 -11.87
CA ARG A 30 0.59 6.04 -12.31
C ARG A 30 -0.51 6.32 -11.30
N VAL A 31 -0.45 7.49 -10.69
CA VAL A 31 -1.33 7.91 -9.60
C VAL A 31 -2.34 8.95 -10.11
N GLY A 32 -3.63 8.70 -9.85
CA GLY A 32 -4.68 9.69 -10.00
C GLY A 32 -5.11 10.21 -8.64
N ILE A 33 -5.35 11.51 -8.50
CA ILE A 33 -5.75 12.15 -7.24
C ILE A 33 -7.11 12.82 -7.42
N VAL A 34 -8.03 12.56 -6.48
CA VAL A 34 -9.33 13.26 -6.39
C VAL A 34 -9.45 13.83 -4.99
N GLU A 35 -9.32 15.14 -4.87
CA GLU A 35 -9.28 15.88 -3.61
C GLU A 35 -9.83 17.28 -3.85
N ASP A 36 -10.86 17.68 -3.12
CA ASP A 36 -11.53 18.96 -3.34
C ASP A 36 -10.71 20.16 -2.81
N GLN A 37 -9.93 19.98 -1.74
CA GLN A 37 -9.14 21.02 -1.12
C GLN A 37 -7.88 21.33 -1.97
N PRO A 38 -7.77 22.50 -2.59
CA PRO A 38 -6.69 22.77 -3.55
C PRO A 38 -5.28 22.66 -2.95
N LEU A 39 -5.08 23.13 -1.72
CA LEU A 39 -3.78 23.09 -1.05
C LEU A 39 -3.35 21.64 -0.75
N PHE A 40 -4.27 20.83 -0.24
CA PHE A 40 -4.00 19.45 0.09
C PHE A 40 -3.75 18.62 -1.19
N ARG A 41 -4.53 18.85 -2.24
CA ARG A 41 -4.33 18.26 -3.57
C ARG A 41 -2.95 18.58 -4.12
N SER A 42 -2.53 19.87 -4.08
CA SER A 42 -1.20 20.28 -4.55
C SER A 42 -0.08 19.69 -3.71
N MET A 43 -0.25 19.55 -2.39
CA MET A 43 0.70 18.88 -1.50
C MET A 43 0.89 17.42 -1.93
N LEU A 44 -0.20 16.67 -2.12
CA LEU A 44 -0.14 15.26 -2.54
C LEU A 44 0.55 15.13 -3.91
N GLU A 45 0.19 15.99 -4.86
CA GLU A 45 0.77 16.01 -6.20
C GLU A 45 2.29 16.23 -6.16
N LEU A 46 2.74 17.29 -5.48
CA LEU A 46 4.16 17.60 -5.34
C LEU A 46 4.94 16.51 -4.61
N THR A 47 4.36 15.96 -3.53
CA THR A 47 4.99 14.89 -2.76
C THR A 47 5.21 13.65 -3.61
N LEU A 48 4.18 13.18 -4.33
CA LEU A 48 4.26 11.97 -5.14
C LEU A 48 5.08 12.17 -6.42
N ALA A 49 5.03 13.35 -7.05
CA ALA A 49 5.84 13.67 -8.22
C ALA A 49 7.36 13.66 -7.91
N GLY A 50 7.74 13.94 -6.65
CA GLY A 50 9.13 13.87 -6.18
C GLY A 50 9.65 12.44 -5.92
N VAL A 51 8.80 11.42 -5.98
CA VAL A 51 9.18 10.05 -5.64
C VAL A 51 9.59 9.24 -6.86
N PRO A 52 10.81 8.69 -6.92
CA PRO A 52 11.23 7.82 -8.02
C PRO A 52 10.29 6.61 -8.21
N GLY A 53 9.88 6.38 -9.45
CA GLY A 53 8.98 5.28 -9.80
C GLY A 53 7.49 5.60 -9.61
N MET A 54 7.13 6.87 -9.34
CA MET A 54 5.75 7.35 -9.30
C MET A 54 5.53 8.49 -10.29
N GLN A 55 4.32 8.58 -10.82
CA GLN A 55 3.89 9.67 -11.70
C GLN A 55 2.44 10.04 -11.38
N VAL A 56 2.20 11.29 -11.02
CA VAL A 56 0.83 11.80 -10.96
C VAL A 56 0.37 12.11 -12.38
N VAL A 57 -0.66 11.39 -12.83
CA VAL A 57 -1.20 11.50 -14.20
C VAL A 57 -2.43 12.40 -14.28
N ALA A 58 -3.12 12.57 -13.16
CA ALA A 58 -4.22 13.52 -13.04
C ALA A 58 -4.44 13.90 -11.56
N ALA A 59 -4.77 15.16 -11.29
CA ALA A 59 -5.12 15.66 -9.97
C ALA A 59 -6.34 16.58 -10.12
N VAL A 60 -7.50 16.14 -9.65
CA VAL A 60 -8.79 16.79 -9.86
C VAL A 60 -9.56 16.99 -8.56
N GLY A 61 -10.55 17.88 -8.55
CA GLY A 61 -11.29 18.24 -7.34
C GLY A 61 -12.72 17.72 -7.25
N THR A 62 -13.15 16.88 -8.20
CA THR A 62 -14.56 16.45 -8.28
C THR A 62 -14.70 15.05 -8.88
N VAL A 63 -15.79 14.35 -8.54
CA VAL A 63 -16.16 13.06 -9.14
C VAL A 63 -16.35 13.21 -10.66
N ALA A 64 -17.01 14.29 -11.11
CA ALA A 64 -17.25 14.53 -12.53
C ALA A 64 -15.92 14.71 -13.31
N ALA A 65 -14.93 15.39 -12.75
CA ALA A 65 -13.61 15.52 -13.35
C ALA A 65 -12.86 14.18 -13.37
N ALA A 66 -12.90 13.42 -12.26
CA ALA A 66 -12.28 12.10 -12.19
C ALA A 66 -12.82 11.14 -13.26
N ASN A 67 -14.12 11.09 -13.46
CA ASN A 67 -14.75 10.25 -14.50
C ASN A 67 -14.32 10.62 -15.92
N ARG A 68 -13.91 11.87 -16.18
CA ARG A 68 -13.38 12.29 -17.49
C ARG A 68 -11.91 11.96 -17.66
N GLU A 69 -11.11 12.13 -16.60
CA GLU A 69 -9.65 12.05 -16.66
C GLU A 69 -9.13 10.61 -16.41
N PHE A 70 -9.78 9.83 -15.54
CA PHE A 70 -9.35 8.49 -15.18
C PHE A 70 -9.83 7.46 -16.18
N ARG A 71 -9.22 7.46 -17.36
CA ARG A 71 -9.51 6.49 -18.40
C ARG A 71 -9.04 5.08 -17.98
N PRO A 72 -9.74 4.02 -18.36
CA PRO A 72 -9.31 2.65 -18.10
C PRO A 72 -7.86 2.42 -18.55
N GLY A 73 -7.03 1.89 -17.65
CA GLY A 73 -5.61 1.63 -17.91
C GLY A 73 -4.69 2.84 -17.83
N ALA A 74 -5.19 4.06 -17.58
CA ALA A 74 -4.35 5.26 -17.41
C ALA A 74 -3.82 5.42 -15.98
N VAL A 75 -4.53 4.88 -14.99
CA VAL A 75 -4.23 5.00 -13.55
C VAL A 75 -4.01 3.60 -12.97
N ASP A 76 -2.97 3.45 -12.15
CA ASP A 76 -2.69 2.22 -11.41
C ASP A 76 -3.23 2.31 -9.96
N VAL A 77 -3.18 3.51 -9.36
CA VAL A 77 -3.72 3.80 -8.03
C VAL A 77 -4.50 5.10 -8.06
N ALA A 78 -5.73 5.09 -7.56
CA ALA A 78 -6.55 6.28 -7.35
C ALA A 78 -6.54 6.65 -5.85
N LEU A 79 -6.04 7.84 -5.52
CA LEU A 79 -6.20 8.47 -4.22
C LEU A 79 -7.51 9.24 -4.23
N LEU A 80 -8.43 8.91 -3.35
CA LEU A 80 -9.78 9.46 -3.34
C LEU A 80 -10.10 10.06 -1.98
N ASP A 81 -10.38 11.35 -1.93
CA ASP A 81 -11.06 11.93 -0.77
C ASP A 81 -12.46 11.33 -0.67
N ILE A 82 -12.89 11.02 0.56
CA ILE A 82 -14.23 10.49 0.81
C ILE A 82 -15.29 11.55 0.59
N ASP A 83 -15.04 12.77 1.07
CA ASP A 83 -16.01 13.88 1.06
C ASP A 83 -15.74 14.82 -0.12
N LEU A 84 -16.38 14.57 -1.25
CA LEU A 84 -16.26 15.37 -2.47
C LEU A 84 -17.52 16.24 -2.69
N PRO A 85 -17.37 17.44 -3.29
CA PRO A 85 -18.48 18.41 -3.42
C PRO A 85 -19.64 17.93 -4.30
N ASP A 86 -19.38 16.99 -5.20
CA ASP A 86 -20.34 16.46 -6.18
C ASP A 86 -20.59 14.96 -6.02
N GLY A 87 -20.16 14.35 -4.89
CA GLY A 87 -20.38 12.94 -4.61
C GLY A 87 -19.52 12.40 -3.49
N ASN A 88 -19.46 11.07 -3.43
CA ASN A 88 -18.71 10.34 -2.42
C ASN A 88 -17.57 9.55 -3.05
N GLY A 89 -16.35 9.67 -2.51
CA GLY A 89 -15.16 9.02 -3.04
C GLY A 89 -15.22 7.49 -3.01
N ILE A 90 -15.95 6.91 -2.06
CA ILE A 90 -16.15 5.45 -2.00
C ILE A 90 -17.00 4.99 -3.17
N ALA A 91 -18.11 5.67 -3.46
CA ALA A 91 -18.97 5.36 -4.59
C ALA A 91 -18.23 5.52 -5.93
N LEU A 92 -17.39 6.56 -6.04
CA LEU A 92 -16.49 6.74 -7.18
C LEU A 92 -15.52 5.56 -7.28
N GLY A 93 -14.86 5.17 -6.20
CA GLY A 93 -13.92 4.05 -6.15
C GLY A 93 -14.56 2.73 -6.57
N VAL A 94 -15.77 2.43 -6.11
CA VAL A 94 -16.56 1.26 -6.53
C VAL A 94 -16.79 1.27 -8.06
N THR A 95 -17.18 2.43 -8.60
CA THR A 95 -17.42 2.60 -10.04
C THR A 95 -16.14 2.38 -10.85
N LEU A 96 -15.04 3.02 -10.45
CA LEU A 96 -13.74 2.88 -11.10
C LEU A 96 -13.22 1.44 -11.02
N ARG A 97 -13.37 0.78 -9.86
CA ARG A 97 -12.93 -0.59 -9.64
C ARG A 97 -13.69 -1.60 -10.49
N ARG A 98 -15.00 -1.43 -10.66
CA ARG A 98 -15.81 -2.26 -11.57
C ARG A 98 -15.38 -2.11 -13.02
N ALA A 99 -15.05 -0.88 -13.45
CA ALA A 99 -14.53 -0.61 -14.79
C ALA A 99 -13.09 -1.13 -14.98
N GLN A 100 -12.29 -1.14 -13.91
CA GLN A 100 -10.89 -1.55 -13.94
C GLN A 100 -10.53 -2.40 -12.70
N PRO A 101 -10.70 -3.75 -12.77
CA PRO A 101 -10.55 -4.66 -11.62
C PRO A 101 -9.18 -4.68 -10.94
N ARG A 102 -8.13 -4.15 -11.58
CA ARG A 102 -6.78 -4.06 -11.01
C ARG A 102 -6.41 -2.69 -10.47
N LEU A 103 -7.30 -1.70 -10.57
CA LEU A 103 -7.05 -0.36 -10.04
C LEU A 103 -6.95 -0.42 -8.51
N GLY A 104 -5.85 0.01 -7.94
CA GLY A 104 -5.73 0.22 -6.50
C GLY A 104 -6.54 1.44 -6.06
N ILE A 105 -7.26 1.34 -4.94
CA ILE A 105 -7.98 2.47 -4.35
C ILE A 105 -7.37 2.79 -2.99
N LEU A 106 -6.90 4.01 -2.83
CA LEU A 106 -6.44 4.55 -1.54
C LEU A 106 -7.39 5.67 -1.12
N LEU A 107 -8.21 5.40 -0.10
CA LEU A 107 -9.11 6.40 0.47
C LEU A 107 -8.34 7.33 1.39
N LEU A 108 -8.62 8.61 1.27
CA LEU A 108 -8.17 9.65 2.19
C LEU A 108 -9.36 10.19 2.96
N SER A 109 -9.23 10.36 4.28
CA SER A 109 -10.29 10.94 5.11
C SER A 109 -9.73 11.85 6.19
N ALA A 110 -10.43 12.92 6.48
CA ALA A 110 -10.15 13.79 7.63
C ALA A 110 -10.66 13.18 8.95
N HIS A 111 -11.61 12.25 8.87
CA HIS A 111 -12.27 11.60 10.00
C HIS A 111 -12.05 10.09 9.97
N ASP A 112 -12.31 9.43 11.09
CA ASP A 112 -12.32 7.97 11.13
C ASP A 112 -13.52 7.44 10.31
N ALA A 113 -13.22 6.88 9.16
CA ALA A 113 -14.22 6.38 8.20
C ALA A 113 -14.05 4.86 7.94
N MET A 114 -13.47 4.15 8.90
CA MET A 114 -13.16 2.73 8.79
C MET A 114 -14.39 1.85 8.58
N ASP A 115 -15.50 2.18 9.22
CA ASP A 115 -16.76 1.43 9.09
C ASP A 115 -17.21 1.37 7.62
N LEU A 116 -16.90 2.41 6.84
CA LEU A 116 -17.25 2.46 5.42
C LEU A 116 -16.49 1.43 4.56
N LEU A 117 -15.31 0.97 4.99
CA LEU A 117 -14.58 -0.10 4.30
C LEU A 117 -15.21 -1.47 4.52
N LEU A 118 -15.92 -1.66 5.65
CA LEU A 118 -16.60 -2.90 5.97
C LEU A 118 -17.85 -3.11 5.11
N ASP A 119 -18.46 -2.01 4.64
CA ASP A 119 -19.67 -2.02 3.81
C ASP A 119 -19.38 -2.13 2.30
N LEU A 120 -18.10 -2.28 1.92
CA LEU A 120 -17.75 -2.41 0.49
C LEU A 120 -18.31 -3.70 -0.11
N PRO A 121 -18.88 -3.63 -1.34
CA PRO A 121 -19.33 -4.81 -2.03
C PRO A 121 -18.20 -5.83 -2.21
N PRO A 122 -18.43 -7.15 -1.93
CA PRO A 122 -17.39 -8.17 -1.97
C PRO A 122 -16.64 -8.30 -3.30
N ASP A 123 -17.31 -7.95 -4.41
CA ASP A 123 -16.75 -7.99 -5.77
C ASP A 123 -15.65 -6.95 -6.00
N VAL A 124 -15.61 -5.89 -5.21
CA VAL A 124 -14.63 -4.79 -5.33
C VAL A 124 -13.76 -4.58 -4.09
N ALA A 125 -14.03 -5.26 -2.98
CA ALA A 125 -13.40 -5.00 -1.67
C ALA A 125 -11.87 -5.26 -1.63
N SER A 126 -11.30 -6.03 -2.58
CA SER A 126 -9.85 -6.28 -2.62
C SER A 126 -9.08 -5.09 -3.18
N GLY A 127 -7.89 -4.78 -2.62
CA GLY A 127 -7.00 -3.71 -3.13
C GLY A 127 -7.49 -2.30 -2.78
N TRP A 128 -8.28 -2.16 -1.72
CA TRP A 128 -8.58 -0.89 -1.09
C TRP A 128 -7.65 -0.67 0.09
N SER A 129 -7.23 0.57 0.23
CA SER A 129 -6.42 1.04 1.35
C SER A 129 -7.07 2.27 1.96
N TYR A 130 -6.74 2.54 3.22
CA TYR A 130 -7.22 3.71 3.94
C TYR A 130 -6.06 4.41 4.63
N LEU A 131 -6.00 5.72 4.48
CA LEU A 131 -5.05 6.58 5.16
C LEU A 131 -5.75 7.85 5.62
N SER A 132 -5.53 8.27 6.87
CA SER A 132 -6.03 9.56 7.32
C SER A 132 -5.32 10.70 6.62
N LYS A 133 -5.98 11.85 6.44
CA LYS A 133 -5.33 13.05 5.88
C LYS A 133 -4.15 13.49 6.76
N THR A 134 -4.19 13.22 8.06
CA THR A 134 -3.07 13.50 8.97
C THR A 134 -1.86 12.60 8.67
N SER A 135 -2.04 11.28 8.54
CA SER A 135 -0.97 10.34 8.19
C SER A 135 -0.46 10.55 6.77
N SER A 136 -1.31 10.97 5.82
CA SER A 136 -0.92 11.23 4.44
C SER A 136 0.00 12.45 4.26
N THR A 137 0.19 13.27 5.31
CA THR A 137 1.21 14.33 5.32
C THR A 137 2.63 13.79 5.54
N SER A 138 2.78 12.57 6.05
CA SER A 138 4.05 11.86 6.08
C SER A 138 4.35 11.28 4.70
N THR A 139 5.44 11.73 4.08
CA THR A 139 5.87 11.23 2.76
C THR A 139 6.08 9.72 2.77
N ASP A 140 6.72 9.18 3.81
CA ASP A 140 7.02 7.76 3.89
C ASP A 140 5.76 6.91 4.00
N GLU A 141 4.78 7.30 4.81
CA GLU A 141 3.51 6.61 4.97
C GLU A 141 2.67 6.68 3.69
N LEU A 142 2.60 7.85 3.06
CA LEU A 142 1.88 8.02 1.79
C LEU A 142 2.49 7.16 0.68
N VAL A 143 3.81 7.21 0.51
CA VAL A 143 4.54 6.42 -0.50
C VAL A 143 4.39 4.93 -0.24
N HIS A 144 4.50 4.49 1.02
CA HIS A 144 4.28 3.10 1.40
C HIS A 144 2.87 2.64 1.04
N ALA A 145 1.84 3.42 1.42
CA ALA A 145 0.45 3.10 1.12
C ALA A 145 0.19 3.00 -0.39
N VAL A 146 0.70 3.96 -1.18
CA VAL A 146 0.57 3.93 -2.66
C VAL A 146 1.22 2.69 -3.26
N ARG A 147 2.44 2.34 -2.84
CA ARG A 147 3.15 1.14 -3.35
C ARG A 147 2.44 -0.15 -2.98
N ALA A 148 2.01 -0.28 -1.73
CA ALA A 148 1.28 -1.46 -1.26
C ALA A 148 -0.04 -1.62 -2.01
N THR A 149 -0.79 -0.53 -2.19
CA THR A 149 -2.05 -0.51 -2.94
C THR A 149 -1.84 -0.88 -4.41
N ALA A 150 -0.78 -0.36 -5.06
CA ALA A 150 -0.41 -0.72 -6.42
C ALA A 150 -0.07 -2.20 -6.58
N ALA A 151 0.49 -2.81 -5.53
CA ALA A 151 0.78 -4.26 -5.48
C ALA A 151 -0.47 -5.11 -5.16
N GLY A 152 -1.65 -4.50 -4.99
CA GLY A 152 -2.91 -5.18 -4.65
C GLY A 152 -3.03 -5.55 -3.17
N HIS A 153 -2.20 -4.97 -2.32
CA HIS A 153 -2.32 -5.11 -0.87
C HIS A 153 -3.31 -4.09 -0.32
N THR A 154 -3.94 -4.42 0.80
CA THR A 154 -4.70 -3.47 1.62
C THR A 154 -3.77 -2.89 2.66
N THR A 155 -3.79 -1.57 2.80
CA THR A 155 -3.04 -0.83 3.82
C THR A 155 -4.02 -0.03 4.66
N LEU A 156 -3.89 -0.16 5.97
CA LEU A 156 -4.68 0.59 6.95
C LEU A 156 -3.79 1.59 7.66
N ASP A 157 -4.37 2.73 8.02
CA ASP A 157 -3.69 3.81 8.74
C ASP A 157 -3.02 3.29 10.03
N PRO A 158 -1.70 3.43 10.19
CA PRO A 158 -1.01 2.96 11.39
C PRO A 158 -1.52 3.62 12.66
N ALA A 159 -1.78 4.94 12.64
CA ALA A 159 -2.24 5.69 13.80
C ALA A 159 -3.63 5.23 14.26
N LEU A 160 -4.44 4.75 13.32
CA LEU A 160 -5.74 4.17 13.64
C LEU A 160 -5.57 2.79 14.31
N LEU A 161 -4.78 1.91 13.71
CA LEU A 161 -4.50 0.59 14.28
C LEU A 161 -3.89 0.65 15.69
N ASP A 162 -3.16 1.74 16.02
CA ASP A 162 -2.54 1.92 17.33
C ASP A 162 -3.52 2.30 18.44
N ARG A 163 -4.71 2.80 18.08
CA ARG A 163 -5.77 3.21 19.02
C ARG A 163 -6.81 2.13 19.29
N LEU A 164 -6.74 1.02 18.59
CA LEU A 164 -7.77 -0.01 18.62
C LEU A 164 -7.22 -1.30 19.24
N GLU A 165 -8.07 -1.97 20.02
CA GLU A 165 -7.77 -3.25 20.65
C GLU A 165 -8.75 -4.34 20.19
N PRO A 166 -8.37 -5.62 20.23
CA PRO A 166 -9.28 -6.73 19.93
C PRO A 166 -10.48 -6.73 20.85
N ARG A 167 -11.69 -6.80 20.31
CA ARG A 167 -12.91 -6.95 21.11
C ARG A 167 -12.87 -8.26 21.88
N ALA A 168 -13.28 -8.22 23.15
CA ALA A 168 -13.31 -9.41 24.01
C ALA A 168 -14.13 -10.54 23.37
N GLY A 169 -13.56 -11.76 23.32
CA GLY A 169 -14.21 -12.92 22.72
C GLY A 169 -14.10 -13.04 21.20
N SER A 170 -13.54 -12.06 20.52
CA SER A 170 -13.32 -12.10 19.07
C SER A 170 -12.26 -13.14 18.66
N SER A 171 -12.22 -13.52 17.39
CA SER A 171 -11.19 -14.43 16.89
C SER A 171 -9.80 -13.81 16.95
N VAL A 172 -9.72 -12.48 16.75
CA VAL A 172 -8.49 -11.70 16.89
C VAL A 172 -7.99 -11.70 18.34
N ALA A 173 -8.89 -11.62 19.34
CA ALA A 173 -8.51 -11.67 20.75
C ALA A 173 -7.90 -13.04 21.19
N ARG A 174 -8.08 -14.09 20.39
CA ARG A 174 -7.50 -15.42 20.66
C ARG A 174 -6.11 -15.60 20.07
N LEU A 175 -5.64 -14.64 19.27
CA LEU A 175 -4.28 -14.68 18.73
C LEU A 175 -3.26 -14.43 19.86
N THR A 176 -2.11 -15.07 19.76
CA THR A 176 -0.98 -14.73 20.63
C THR A 176 -0.48 -13.32 20.32
N ASP A 177 0.18 -12.65 21.26
CA ASP A 177 0.76 -11.31 21.05
C ASP A 177 1.63 -11.25 19.80
N ARG A 178 2.37 -12.30 19.52
CA ARG A 178 3.23 -12.40 18.33
C ARG A 178 2.40 -12.47 17.05
N GLN A 179 1.35 -13.27 17.03
CA GLN A 179 0.44 -13.37 15.88
C GLN A 179 -0.32 -12.07 15.68
N TYR A 180 -0.80 -11.42 16.75
CA TYR A 180 -1.46 -10.13 16.68
C TYR A 180 -0.55 -9.04 16.10
N ARG A 181 0.71 -8.98 16.54
CA ARG A 181 1.71 -8.09 15.96
C ARG A 181 1.94 -8.34 14.46
N VAL A 182 2.06 -9.61 14.05
CA VAL A 182 2.18 -9.98 12.64
C VAL A 182 0.94 -9.54 11.85
N LEU A 183 -0.28 -9.75 12.39
CA LEU A 183 -1.53 -9.34 11.75
C LEU A 183 -1.62 -7.82 11.58
N ARG A 184 -1.21 -7.04 12.57
CA ARG A 184 -1.15 -5.57 12.48
C ARG A 184 -0.18 -5.09 11.41
N LEU A 185 1.02 -5.64 11.33
CA LEU A 185 2.01 -5.30 10.30
C LEU A 185 1.54 -5.71 8.91
N LEU A 186 0.85 -6.87 8.81
CA LEU A 186 0.20 -7.31 7.58
C LEU A 186 -0.89 -6.31 7.15
N ALA A 187 -1.71 -5.82 8.07
CA ALA A 187 -2.75 -4.83 7.82
C ALA A 187 -2.18 -3.45 7.45
N ARG A 188 -0.96 -3.11 7.90
CA ARG A 188 -0.19 -1.94 7.46
C ARG A 188 0.41 -2.10 6.06
N GLY A 189 0.15 -3.23 5.39
CA GLY A 189 0.60 -3.49 4.02
C GLY A 189 2.05 -3.97 3.88
N LEU A 190 2.76 -4.32 4.98
CA LEU A 190 4.13 -4.80 4.90
C LEU A 190 4.19 -6.17 4.18
N SER A 191 5.22 -6.36 3.37
CA SER A 191 5.56 -7.69 2.83
C SER A 191 6.04 -8.64 3.92
N ASN A 192 6.11 -9.94 3.65
CA ASN A 192 6.66 -10.90 4.61
C ASN A 192 8.12 -10.58 4.99
N ALA A 193 8.91 -10.13 4.03
CA ALA A 193 10.28 -9.65 4.28
C ALA A 193 10.28 -8.44 5.21
N GLY A 194 9.46 -7.43 4.96
CA GLY A 194 9.34 -6.23 5.81
C GLY A 194 8.84 -6.56 7.23
N ILE A 195 7.87 -7.48 7.37
CA ILE A 195 7.43 -7.98 8.68
C ILE A 195 8.58 -8.71 9.40
N GLY A 196 9.35 -9.50 8.65
CA GLY A 196 10.51 -10.21 9.20
C GLY A 196 11.59 -9.26 9.72
N GLU A 197 11.89 -8.19 8.98
CA GLU A 197 12.82 -7.14 9.34
C GLU A 197 12.35 -6.39 10.59
N GLU A 198 11.09 -5.93 10.61
CA GLU A 198 10.49 -5.20 11.75
C GLU A 198 10.47 -6.03 13.05
N LEU A 199 10.25 -7.33 12.93
CA LEU A 199 10.14 -8.24 14.07
C LEU A 199 11.44 -8.99 14.42
N GLY A 200 12.50 -8.84 13.63
CA GLY A 200 13.76 -9.56 13.81
C GLY A 200 13.62 -11.08 13.62
N ILE A 201 12.81 -11.55 12.66
CA ILE A 201 12.62 -12.98 12.37
C ILE A 201 12.73 -13.29 10.88
N ALA A 202 13.04 -14.54 10.55
CA ALA A 202 13.12 -15.00 9.17
C ALA A 202 11.75 -14.90 8.47
N GLU A 203 11.75 -14.56 7.18
CA GLU A 203 10.54 -14.48 6.34
C GLU A 203 9.71 -15.79 6.36
N LYS A 204 10.38 -16.95 6.40
CA LYS A 204 9.72 -18.25 6.55
C LYS A 204 8.91 -18.36 7.86
N SER A 205 9.43 -17.78 8.95
CA SER A 205 8.72 -17.73 10.24
C SER A 205 7.50 -16.83 10.17
N VAL A 206 7.62 -15.67 9.46
CA VAL A 206 6.48 -14.80 9.19
C VAL A 206 5.39 -15.56 8.42
N GLN A 207 5.75 -16.29 7.36
CA GLN A 207 4.80 -17.08 6.58
C GLN A 207 4.07 -18.12 7.44
N ASN A 208 4.79 -18.78 8.37
CA ASN A 208 4.18 -19.74 9.30
C ASN A 208 3.18 -19.05 10.23
N HIS A 209 3.53 -17.88 10.78
CA HIS A 209 2.60 -17.09 11.60
C HIS A 209 1.36 -16.69 10.80
N ILE A 210 1.52 -16.22 9.56
CA ILE A 210 0.41 -15.84 8.69
C ILE A 210 -0.52 -17.01 8.42
N ASN A 211 0.00 -18.19 8.11
CA ASN A 211 -0.81 -19.39 7.89
C ASN A 211 -1.62 -19.76 9.16
N THR A 212 -0.99 -19.66 10.34
CA THR A 212 -1.68 -19.92 11.63
C THR A 212 -2.76 -18.85 11.90
N ILE A 213 -2.49 -17.58 11.58
CA ILE A 213 -3.47 -16.49 11.69
C ILE A 213 -4.67 -16.77 10.79
N TYR A 214 -4.44 -17.14 9.53
CA TYR A 214 -5.53 -17.45 8.59
C TYR A 214 -6.41 -18.60 9.11
N ALA A 215 -5.79 -19.64 9.62
CA ALA A 215 -6.53 -20.77 10.23
C ALA A 215 -7.35 -20.32 11.45
N ALA A 216 -6.77 -19.48 12.35
CA ALA A 216 -7.45 -18.97 13.55
C ALA A 216 -8.62 -18.04 13.22
N LEU A 217 -8.50 -17.27 12.14
CA LEU A 217 -9.53 -16.34 11.66
C LEU A 217 -10.55 -16.98 10.70
N GLY A 218 -10.41 -18.29 10.38
CA GLY A 218 -11.28 -18.99 9.44
C GLY A 218 -11.18 -18.44 8.02
N ILE A 219 -9.98 -18.04 7.60
CA ILE A 219 -9.74 -17.45 6.28
C ILE A 219 -9.27 -18.55 5.33
N ASP A 220 -10.10 -18.87 4.33
CA ASP A 220 -9.75 -19.79 3.27
C ASP A 220 -8.96 -19.10 2.16
N ALA A 221 -7.86 -19.71 1.72
CA ALA A 221 -7.06 -19.27 0.58
C ALA A 221 -7.69 -19.70 -0.75
N GLY A 222 -8.96 -19.31 -0.98
CA GLY A 222 -9.64 -19.57 -2.23
C GLY A 222 -9.20 -18.60 -3.35
N PRO A 223 -9.32 -19.00 -4.64
CA PRO A 223 -8.85 -18.18 -5.78
C PRO A 223 -9.62 -16.87 -5.95
N ALA A 224 -10.79 -16.73 -5.32
CA ALA A 224 -11.66 -15.56 -5.47
C ALA A 224 -11.37 -14.41 -4.49
N ARG A 225 -10.56 -14.63 -3.45
CA ARG A 225 -10.27 -13.62 -2.42
C ARG A 225 -8.79 -13.60 -2.09
N ASN A 226 -8.25 -12.40 -1.90
CA ASN A 226 -6.88 -12.24 -1.38
C ASN A 226 -6.89 -12.46 0.14
N PRO A 227 -6.26 -13.53 0.67
CA PRO A 227 -6.29 -13.83 2.11
C PRO A 227 -5.73 -12.71 2.98
N ARG A 228 -4.76 -11.94 2.48
CA ARG A 228 -4.18 -10.81 3.21
C ARG A 228 -5.20 -9.69 3.39
N VAL A 229 -5.97 -9.38 2.35
CA VAL A 229 -7.05 -8.40 2.40
C VAL A 229 -8.13 -8.85 3.38
N THR A 230 -8.54 -10.13 3.28
CA THR A 230 -9.54 -10.71 4.20
C THR A 230 -9.07 -10.63 5.65
N ALA A 231 -7.78 -10.88 5.93
CA ALA A 231 -7.22 -10.78 7.27
C ALA A 231 -7.22 -9.34 7.80
N ALA A 232 -6.88 -8.36 6.95
CA ALA A 232 -6.93 -6.96 7.32
C ALA A 232 -8.37 -6.49 7.61
N LEU A 233 -9.34 -6.87 6.79
CA LEU A 233 -10.76 -6.57 7.01
C LEU A 233 -11.28 -7.26 8.29
N ARG A 234 -10.90 -8.53 8.52
CA ARG A 234 -11.28 -9.24 9.76
C ARG A 234 -10.70 -8.57 11.00
N LEU A 235 -9.45 -8.09 10.93
CA LEU A 235 -8.89 -7.27 12.01
C LEU A 235 -9.79 -6.08 12.30
N LEU A 236 -10.20 -5.31 11.27
CA LEU A 236 -11.08 -4.15 11.42
C LEU A 236 -12.43 -4.49 12.05
N GLU A 237 -13.08 -5.56 11.58
CA GLU A 237 -14.37 -6.02 12.10
C GLU A 237 -14.32 -6.33 13.60
N GLU A 238 -13.17 -6.81 14.10
CA GLU A 238 -13.02 -7.39 15.44
C GLU A 238 -12.21 -6.51 16.41
N ILE A 239 -11.77 -5.32 15.99
CA ILE A 239 -11.16 -4.31 16.89
C ILE A 239 -12.16 -3.22 17.25
N GLY A 240 -11.87 -2.49 18.32
CA GLY A 240 -12.67 -1.37 18.79
C GLY A 240 -11.86 -0.47 19.71
N PRO A 241 -12.40 0.70 20.14
CA PRO A 241 -11.67 1.58 21.05
C PRO A 241 -11.28 0.82 22.32
N ALA A 242 -10.07 1.08 22.80
CA ALA A 242 -9.57 0.55 24.06
C ALA A 242 -10.53 0.93 25.20
N SER A 243 -10.90 -0.02 26.04
CA SER A 243 -11.83 0.14 27.15
C SER A 243 -11.18 0.83 28.33
#